data_b670e0e9c9e8a62a0e4514a442396338
#
_entry.id   b670e0e9c9e8a62a0e4514a442396338
#
_cell.length_a   1.000
_cell.length_b   1.000
_cell.length_c   1.000
_cell.angle_alpha   90.00
_cell.angle_beta   90.00
_cell.angle_gamma   90.00
#
_symmetry.space_group_name_H-M   'P 1'
#
loop_
_entity.id
_entity.type
_entity.pdbx_description
1 polymer ?
#
loop_
_entity_poly.entity_id
_entity_poly.type
_entity_poly.pdbx_seq_one_letter_code
_entity_poly.pdbx_strand_id
1 'polypeptide(L)'
;MITQEQIQLLYDKYLEIVHLEVSEFGCKPTEVRHLIGRLGEFYCALHVKGTLAHETNQHGFDVTAKDNRKISVKTTAQKSGFVTINSKTLNKVNDLMLLQYANEKLEIIYYGPIEKAVEVSRTWEDKYEFDISKAKKLHNKAVKRDK
;
A
#
# COMPACT_ATOMS: atom_id res chain seq x y z
N MET A 1 -6.85 4.14 -21.31
CA MET A 1 -6.50 3.37 -20.10
C MET A 1 -4.99 3.15 -20.07
N ILE A 2 -4.39 3.33 -18.91
CA ILE A 2 -2.94 3.17 -18.76
C ILE A 2 -2.54 1.69 -18.84
N THR A 3 -1.46 1.38 -19.57
CA THR A 3 -0.97 0.01 -19.73
C THR A 3 0.00 -0.38 -18.61
N GLN A 4 0.27 -1.69 -18.48
CA GLN A 4 1.27 -2.18 -17.52
C GLN A 4 2.65 -1.59 -17.80
N GLU A 5 3.04 -1.44 -19.06
CA GLU A 5 4.31 -0.84 -19.46
C GLU A 5 4.39 0.62 -19.02
N GLN A 6 3.30 1.37 -19.13
CA GLN A 6 3.24 2.76 -18.70
C GLN A 6 3.30 2.86 -17.16
N ILE A 7 2.68 1.93 -16.45
CA ILE A 7 2.74 1.87 -14.99
C ILE A 7 4.19 1.58 -14.56
N GLN A 8 4.86 0.65 -15.24
CA GLN A 8 6.27 0.33 -14.96
C GLN A 8 7.15 1.57 -15.16
N LEU A 9 6.91 2.32 -16.23
CA LEU A 9 7.65 3.55 -16.51
C LEU A 9 7.45 4.58 -15.40
N LEU A 10 6.20 4.76 -14.95
CA LEU A 10 5.89 5.68 -13.84
C LEU A 10 6.56 5.21 -12.55
N TYR A 11 6.50 3.92 -12.26
CA TYR A 11 7.14 3.35 -11.08
C TYR A 11 8.64 3.66 -11.08
N ASP A 12 9.32 3.39 -12.19
CA ASP A 12 10.77 3.60 -12.30
C ASP A 12 11.12 5.07 -12.11
N LYS A 13 10.37 5.97 -12.72
CA LYS A 13 10.62 7.42 -12.61
C LYS A 13 10.35 7.95 -11.21
N TYR A 14 9.27 7.52 -10.58
CA TYR A 14 8.95 7.91 -9.21
C TYR A 14 9.97 7.38 -8.21
N LEU A 15 10.42 6.14 -8.40
CA LEU A 15 11.45 5.55 -7.55
C LEU A 15 12.76 6.34 -7.65
N GLU A 16 13.13 6.75 -8.86
CA GLU A 16 14.32 7.58 -9.09
C GLU A 16 14.19 8.93 -8.38
N ILE A 17 13.03 9.58 -8.50
CA ILE A 17 12.78 10.87 -7.84
C ILE A 17 12.86 10.73 -6.32
N VAL A 18 12.21 9.70 -5.77
CA VAL A 18 12.24 9.45 -4.31
C VAL A 18 13.68 9.20 -3.85
N HIS A 19 14.45 8.42 -4.61
CA HIS A 19 15.84 8.14 -4.30
C HIS A 19 16.66 9.44 -4.26
N LEU A 20 16.50 10.30 -5.27
CA LEU A 20 17.20 11.59 -5.31
C LEU A 20 16.79 12.49 -4.13
N GLU A 21 15.50 12.57 -3.83
CA GLU A 21 15.02 13.40 -2.74
C GLU A 21 15.50 12.92 -1.38
N VAL A 22 15.37 11.63 -1.11
CA VAL A 22 15.67 11.07 0.21
C VAL A 22 17.15 10.80 0.40
N SER A 23 17.78 10.08 -0.54
CA SER A 23 19.15 9.59 -0.37
C SER A 23 20.19 10.62 -0.75
N GLU A 24 19.97 11.39 -1.80
CA GLU A 24 20.95 12.38 -2.29
C GLU A 24 20.70 13.77 -1.68
N PHE A 25 19.47 14.23 -1.69
CA PHE A 25 19.13 15.57 -1.19
C PHE A 25 18.96 15.61 0.34
N GLY A 26 18.68 14.46 0.97
CA GLY A 26 18.51 14.35 2.42
C GLY A 26 17.13 14.70 2.91
N CYS A 27 16.14 14.69 2.05
CA CYS A 27 14.75 14.90 2.43
C CYS A 27 14.25 13.73 3.28
N LYS A 28 13.49 14.01 4.33
CA LYS A 28 12.89 12.93 5.13
C LYS A 28 11.79 12.24 4.33
N PRO A 29 11.66 10.89 4.40
CA PRO A 29 10.58 10.21 3.68
C PRO A 29 9.20 10.77 3.96
N THR A 30 8.93 11.25 5.18
CA THR A 30 7.64 11.84 5.53
C THR A 30 7.35 13.13 4.78
N GLU A 31 8.39 13.84 4.30
CA GLU A 31 8.23 15.07 3.52
C GLU A 31 7.84 14.77 2.07
N VAL A 32 8.14 13.56 1.58
CA VAL A 32 7.79 13.12 0.22
C VAL A 32 6.77 11.99 0.25
N ARG A 33 5.96 11.93 1.28
CA ARG A 33 4.98 10.85 1.49
C ARG A 33 4.00 10.69 0.33
N HIS A 34 3.66 11.77 -0.37
CA HIS A 34 2.75 11.69 -1.53
C HIS A 34 3.39 10.92 -2.68
N LEU A 35 4.67 11.14 -2.92
CA LEU A 35 5.41 10.40 -3.94
C LEU A 35 5.53 8.92 -3.56
N ILE A 36 5.82 8.65 -2.29
CA ILE A 36 5.94 7.28 -1.77
C ILE A 36 4.60 6.57 -1.84
N GLY A 37 3.50 7.25 -1.49
CA GLY A 37 2.15 6.70 -1.59
C GLY A 37 1.79 6.33 -3.01
N ARG A 38 2.07 7.22 -3.96
CA ARG A 38 1.81 6.97 -5.38
C ARG A 38 2.66 5.81 -5.90
N LEU A 39 3.93 5.77 -5.48
CA LEU A 39 4.85 4.67 -5.80
C LEU A 39 4.27 3.32 -5.36
N GLY A 40 3.67 3.29 -4.16
CA GLY A 40 3.02 2.10 -3.64
C GLY A 40 1.84 1.64 -4.49
N GLU A 41 1.03 2.57 -4.98
CA GLU A 41 -0.09 2.26 -5.88
C GLU A 41 0.40 1.62 -7.17
N PHE A 42 1.47 2.16 -7.77
CA PHE A 42 2.08 1.56 -8.97
C PHE A 42 2.62 0.17 -8.68
N TYR A 43 3.31 0.01 -7.54
CA TYR A 43 3.84 -1.29 -7.12
C TYR A 43 2.72 -2.33 -7.04
N CYS A 44 1.63 -1.99 -6.38
CA CYS A 44 0.49 -2.89 -6.23
C CYS A 44 -0.10 -3.27 -7.60
N ALA A 45 -0.34 -2.27 -8.46
CA ALA A 45 -0.90 -2.52 -9.79
C ALA A 45 -0.02 -3.46 -10.61
N LEU A 46 1.29 -3.32 -10.52
CA LEU A 46 2.24 -4.22 -11.20
C LEU A 46 2.23 -5.61 -10.57
N HIS A 47 2.21 -5.68 -9.25
CA HIS A 47 2.25 -6.95 -8.51
C HIS A 47 1.05 -7.84 -8.84
N VAL A 48 -0.15 -7.24 -8.88
CA VAL A 48 -1.39 -7.99 -9.16
C VAL A 48 -1.78 -7.96 -10.64
N LYS A 49 -0.97 -7.32 -11.49
CA LYS A 49 -1.25 -7.12 -12.91
C LYS A 49 -2.63 -6.51 -13.12
N GLY A 50 -2.96 -5.53 -12.27
CA GLY A 50 -4.25 -4.87 -12.26
C GLY A 50 -4.23 -3.49 -12.88
N THR A 51 -5.27 -2.72 -12.60
CA THR A 51 -5.45 -1.36 -13.09
C THR A 51 -5.54 -0.38 -11.92
N LEU A 52 -5.09 0.85 -12.17
CA LEU A 52 -5.21 1.94 -11.20
C LEU A 52 -6.63 2.50 -11.23
N ALA A 53 -7.13 2.96 -10.07
CA ALA A 53 -8.39 3.67 -10.00
C ALA A 53 -8.28 4.97 -10.81
N HIS A 54 -9.35 5.31 -11.55
CA HIS A 54 -9.37 6.50 -12.41
C HIS A 54 -9.20 7.80 -11.61
N GLU A 55 -9.84 7.86 -10.45
CA GLU A 55 -9.75 9.04 -9.59
C GLU A 55 -9.28 8.61 -8.21
N THR A 56 -8.31 9.34 -7.70
CA THR A 56 -7.74 9.07 -6.38
C THR A 56 -8.81 9.22 -5.31
N ASN A 57 -8.99 8.17 -4.50
CA ASN A 57 -9.93 8.14 -3.35
C ASN A 57 -11.41 8.22 -3.70
N GLN A 58 -11.77 8.19 -4.97
CA GLN A 58 -13.17 8.34 -5.36
C GLN A 58 -14.05 7.19 -4.84
N HIS A 59 -13.52 5.97 -4.84
CA HIS A 59 -14.29 4.77 -4.48
C HIS A 59 -13.73 4.03 -3.26
N GLY A 60 -12.78 4.64 -2.54
CA GLY A 60 -12.18 4.03 -1.37
C GLY A 60 -11.16 2.92 -1.65
N PHE A 61 -10.85 2.69 -2.92
CA PHE A 61 -9.81 1.72 -3.32
C PHE A 61 -8.86 2.37 -4.34
N ASP A 62 -7.68 1.79 -4.49
CA ASP A 62 -6.62 2.36 -5.32
C ASP A 62 -6.31 1.52 -6.56
N VAL A 63 -6.50 0.21 -6.48
CA VAL A 63 -6.14 -0.73 -7.53
C VAL A 63 -7.24 -1.78 -7.67
N THR A 64 -7.53 -2.19 -8.91
CA THR A 64 -8.40 -3.33 -9.20
C THR A 64 -7.55 -4.45 -9.79
N ALA A 65 -7.57 -5.61 -9.13
CA ALA A 65 -6.86 -6.79 -9.61
C ALA A 65 -7.56 -7.42 -10.81
N LYS A 66 -6.88 -8.36 -11.50
CA LYS A 66 -7.44 -9.05 -12.66
C LYS A 66 -8.73 -9.78 -12.37
N ASP A 67 -8.86 -10.34 -11.16
CA ASP A 67 -10.07 -11.02 -10.71
C ASP A 67 -11.14 -10.08 -10.20
N ASN A 68 -10.98 -8.80 -10.44
CA ASN A 68 -11.91 -7.72 -10.07
C ASN A 68 -11.96 -7.40 -8.58
N ARG A 69 -11.04 -7.91 -7.79
CA ARG A 69 -10.93 -7.55 -6.37
C ARG A 69 -10.43 -6.12 -6.25
N LYS A 70 -11.02 -5.38 -5.32
CA LYS A 70 -10.68 -3.98 -5.06
C LYS A 70 -9.65 -3.92 -3.92
N ILE A 71 -8.55 -3.23 -4.15
CA ILE A 71 -7.42 -3.19 -3.20
C ILE A 71 -7.20 -1.76 -2.72
N SER A 72 -7.15 -1.59 -1.40
CA SER A 72 -6.68 -0.37 -0.77
C SER A 72 -5.18 -0.51 -0.56
N VAL A 73 -4.41 0.49 -0.99
CA VAL A 73 -2.95 0.49 -0.86
C VAL A 73 -2.53 1.54 0.15
N LYS A 74 -1.76 1.11 1.14
CA LYS A 74 -1.16 1.99 2.14
C LYS A 74 0.35 1.83 2.06
N THR A 75 1.08 2.92 2.07
CA THR A 75 2.55 2.89 2.04
C THR A 75 3.08 3.74 3.18
N THR A 76 3.99 3.18 3.95
CA THR A 76 4.60 3.87 5.08
C THR A 76 6.12 3.81 4.99
N ALA A 77 6.78 4.86 5.49
CA ALA A 77 8.22 4.86 5.70
C ALA A 77 8.58 4.64 7.16
N GLN A 78 7.58 4.46 8.02
CA GLN A 78 7.80 4.18 9.44
C GLN A 78 8.21 2.73 9.64
N LYS A 79 9.12 2.51 10.58
CA LYS A 79 9.57 1.15 10.94
C LYS A 79 8.63 0.51 11.95
N SER A 80 7.94 1.32 12.74
CA SER A 80 7.00 0.89 13.77
C SER A 80 5.83 1.86 13.82
N GLY A 81 4.81 1.54 14.62
CA GLY A 81 3.61 2.35 14.70
C GLY A 81 2.47 1.70 13.93
N PHE A 82 1.60 2.51 13.38
CA PHE A 82 0.40 1.99 12.71
C PHE A 82 0.05 2.83 11.48
N VAL A 83 -0.77 2.22 10.61
CA VAL A 83 -1.46 2.93 9.51
C VAL A 83 -2.96 2.91 9.81
N THR A 84 -3.69 3.90 9.31
CA THR A 84 -5.13 4.01 9.56
C THR A 84 -5.93 3.39 8.40
N ILE A 85 -7.01 2.70 8.75
CA ILE A 85 -7.97 2.15 7.80
C ILE A 85 -9.29 2.87 8.04
N ASN A 86 -9.86 3.46 7.00
CA ASN A 86 -11.13 4.19 7.09
C ASN A 86 -12.31 3.22 7.13
N SER A 87 -13.11 3.27 8.20
CA SER A 87 -14.27 2.40 8.35
C SER A 87 -15.37 2.66 7.32
N LYS A 88 -15.45 3.90 6.81
CA LYS A 88 -16.52 4.31 5.89
C LYS A 88 -16.40 3.69 4.51
N THR A 89 -15.21 3.24 4.11
CA THR A 89 -14.98 2.69 2.78
C THR A 89 -14.72 1.18 2.78
N LEU A 90 -14.83 0.52 3.94
CA LEU A 90 -14.57 -0.92 4.06
C LEU A 90 -15.43 -1.77 3.12
N ASN A 91 -16.70 -1.41 2.94
CA ASN A 91 -17.62 -2.15 2.10
C ASN A 91 -17.28 -2.07 0.60
N LYS A 92 -16.36 -1.20 0.22
CA LYS A 92 -15.94 -1.00 -1.17
C LYS A 92 -14.59 -1.65 -1.48
N VAL A 93 -13.99 -2.31 -0.50
CA VAL A 93 -12.63 -2.86 -0.58
C VAL A 93 -12.64 -4.33 -0.20
N ASN A 94 -11.93 -5.14 -0.97
CA ASN A 94 -11.73 -6.56 -0.66
C ASN A 94 -10.44 -6.79 0.10
N ASP A 95 -9.34 -6.21 -0.40
CA ASP A 95 -8.00 -6.48 0.11
C ASP A 95 -7.27 -5.20 0.50
N LEU A 96 -6.30 -5.36 1.38
CA LEU A 96 -5.37 -4.32 1.78
C LEU A 96 -3.96 -4.75 1.42
N MET A 97 -3.22 -3.87 0.75
CA MET A 97 -1.78 -4.04 0.58
C MET A 97 -1.07 -2.93 1.36
N LEU A 98 -0.31 -3.33 2.37
CA LEU A 98 0.50 -2.41 3.16
C LEU A 98 1.96 -2.59 2.78
N LEU A 99 2.56 -1.50 2.29
CA LEU A 99 3.94 -1.47 1.82
C LEU A 99 4.79 -0.61 2.74
N GLN A 100 6.05 -0.97 2.88
CA GLN A 100 7.02 -0.18 3.65
C GLN A 100 8.15 0.26 2.74
N TYR A 101 8.42 1.56 2.74
CA TYR A 101 9.60 2.10 2.06
C TYR A 101 10.76 2.08 3.03
N ALA A 102 11.78 1.30 2.72
CA ALA A 102 13.00 1.17 3.52
C ALA A 102 14.14 0.72 2.63
N ASN A 103 15.34 1.23 2.90
CA ASN A 103 16.55 0.86 2.15
C ASN A 103 16.36 1.06 0.64
N GLU A 104 15.75 2.19 0.27
CA GLU A 104 15.57 2.63 -1.13
C GLU A 104 14.64 1.72 -1.96
N LYS A 105 13.80 0.92 -1.30
CA LYS A 105 12.87 0.03 -2.00
C LYS A 105 11.56 -0.13 -1.23
N LEU A 106 10.55 -0.64 -1.92
CA LEU A 106 9.28 -1.02 -1.31
C LEU A 106 9.28 -2.51 -0.98
N GLU A 107 8.65 -2.84 0.14
CA GLU A 107 8.50 -4.21 0.61
C GLU A 107 7.07 -4.41 1.09
N ILE A 108 6.45 -5.53 0.70
CA ILE A 108 5.11 -5.88 1.19
C ILE A 108 5.22 -6.33 2.63
N ILE A 109 4.53 -5.65 3.55
CA ILE A 109 4.46 -6.08 4.95
C ILE A 109 3.10 -6.70 5.29
N TYR A 110 2.09 -6.49 4.46
CA TYR A 110 0.82 -7.21 4.51
C TYR A 110 0.13 -7.15 3.16
N TYR A 111 -0.37 -8.27 2.67
CA TYR A 111 -1.27 -8.32 1.53
C TYR A 111 -2.28 -9.44 1.76
N GLY A 112 -3.54 -9.09 1.83
CA GLY A 112 -4.61 -10.04 2.06
C GLY A 112 -5.94 -9.34 2.32
N PRO A 113 -6.95 -10.11 2.77
CA PRO A 113 -8.28 -9.54 3.04
C PRO A 113 -8.20 -8.40 4.05
N ILE A 114 -8.89 -7.29 3.75
CA ILE A 114 -8.90 -6.13 4.66
C ILE A 114 -9.60 -6.48 5.97
N GLU A 115 -10.58 -7.40 5.94
CA GLU A 115 -11.29 -7.83 7.13
C GLU A 115 -10.36 -8.40 8.20
N LYS A 116 -9.37 -9.20 7.78
CA LYS A 116 -8.38 -9.78 8.70
C LYS A 116 -7.49 -8.72 9.33
N ALA A 117 -7.15 -7.69 8.56
CA ALA A 117 -6.39 -6.56 9.08
C ALA A 117 -7.21 -5.80 10.13
N VAL A 118 -8.50 -5.60 9.87
CA VAL A 118 -9.41 -4.92 10.80
C VAL A 118 -9.56 -5.72 12.10
N GLU A 119 -9.66 -7.04 12.03
CA GLU A 119 -9.83 -7.91 13.20
C GLU A 119 -8.69 -7.75 14.22
N VAL A 120 -7.47 -7.49 13.78
CA VAL A 120 -6.31 -7.33 14.65
C VAL A 120 -5.99 -5.86 14.94
N SER A 121 -6.77 -4.95 14.39
CA SER A 121 -6.57 -3.51 14.56
C SER A 121 -7.27 -2.99 15.81
N ARG A 122 -6.73 -1.88 16.33
CA ARG A 122 -7.37 -1.14 17.42
C ARG A 122 -8.35 -0.12 16.80
N THR A 123 -9.53 0.00 17.40
CA THR A 123 -10.54 0.98 16.96
C THR A 123 -10.26 2.33 17.61
N TRP A 124 -10.27 3.39 16.80
CA TRP A 124 -10.15 4.76 17.27
C TRP A 124 -11.11 5.64 16.47
N GLU A 125 -12.15 6.15 17.13
CA GLU A 125 -13.21 6.93 16.50
C GLU A 125 -13.84 6.13 15.35
N ASP A 126 -13.81 6.66 14.11
CA ASP A 126 -14.34 6.01 12.91
C ASP A 126 -13.23 5.33 12.09
N LYS A 127 -12.09 5.05 12.71
CA LYS A 127 -10.91 4.48 12.05
C LYS A 127 -10.40 3.26 12.78
N TYR A 128 -9.67 2.43 12.05
CA TYR A 128 -8.93 1.31 12.60
C TYR A 128 -7.44 1.62 12.51
N GLU A 129 -6.72 1.33 13.58
CA GLU A 129 -5.27 1.50 13.63
C GLU A 129 -4.62 0.14 13.48
N PHE A 130 -4.04 -0.08 12.30
CA PHE A 130 -3.40 -1.36 11.96
C PHE A 130 -1.91 -1.26 12.27
N ASP A 131 -1.48 -1.96 13.31
CA ASP A 131 -0.11 -1.95 13.80
C ASP A 131 0.82 -2.65 12.81
N ILE A 132 1.95 -2.03 12.49
CA ILE A 132 2.92 -2.55 11.51
C ILE A 132 3.49 -3.90 11.93
N SER A 133 3.80 -4.06 13.22
CA SER A 133 4.31 -5.32 13.75
C SER A 133 3.29 -6.44 13.63
N LYS A 134 2.02 -6.15 13.95
CA LYS A 134 0.92 -7.11 13.79
C LYS A 134 0.69 -7.46 12.32
N ALA A 135 0.84 -6.47 11.44
CA ALA A 135 0.70 -6.67 9.99
C ALA A 135 1.72 -7.70 9.48
N LYS A 136 2.97 -7.55 9.88
CA LYS A 136 4.05 -8.47 9.49
C LYS A 136 3.76 -9.90 9.98
N LYS A 137 3.30 -10.04 11.21
CA LYS A 137 2.96 -11.35 11.78
C LYS A 137 1.81 -12.00 11.04
N LEU A 138 0.77 -11.22 10.75
CA LEU A 138 -0.41 -11.70 10.04
C LEU A 138 -0.05 -12.16 8.62
N HIS A 139 0.75 -11.36 7.91
CA HIS A 139 1.21 -11.68 6.57
C HIS A 139 2.06 -12.96 6.54
N ASN A 140 2.99 -13.08 7.48
CA ASN A 140 3.87 -14.25 7.58
C ASN A 140 3.10 -15.54 7.85
N LYS A 141 2.05 -15.48 8.66
CA LYS A 141 1.17 -16.64 8.90
C LYS A 141 0.45 -17.06 7.63
N ALA A 142 -0.06 -16.11 6.86
CA ALA A 142 -0.77 -16.38 5.60
C ALA A 142 0.17 -17.03 4.59
N VAL A 143 1.39 -16.49 4.44
CA VAL A 143 2.40 -17.03 3.52
C VAL A 143 2.80 -18.46 3.90
N LYS A 144 2.94 -18.75 5.21
CA LYS A 144 3.29 -20.10 5.69
C LYS A 144 2.18 -21.12 5.43
N ARG A 145 0.90 -20.68 5.47
CA ARG A 145 -0.23 -21.60 5.21
C ARG A 145 -0.33 -21.99 3.75
N ASP A 146 0.11 -21.11 2.85
CA ASP A 146 0.07 -21.35 1.40
C ASP A 146 1.22 -22.23 0.89
N LYS A 147 2.14 -22.58 1.77
CA LYS A 147 3.22 -23.52 1.49
C LYS A 147 2.88 -24.87 2.10
#